data_cea774c87f62c1bc8e94c4c25b59b313
#
_entry.id   cea774c87f62c1bc8e94c4c25b59b313
#
_cell.length_a   1.000
_cell.length_b   1.000
_cell.length_c   1.000
_cell.angle_alpha   90.00
_cell.angle_beta   90.00
_cell.angle_gamma   90.00
#
_symmetry.space_group_name_H-M   'P 1'
#
loop_
_entity.id
_entity.type
_entity.pdbx_description
1 polymer ?
#
loop_
_entity_poly.entity_id
_entity_poly.type
_entity_poly.pdbx_seq_one_letter_code
_entity_poly.pdbx_strand_id
1 'polypeptide(L)' 'MDKRGQIALFVIVAILIVAVVLLVYYIFPSVQTI' A
#
# COMPACT_ATOMS: atom_id res chain seq x y z
N MET A 1 -15.58 19.81 -0.52
CA MET A 1 -14.52 18.95 -0.99
C MET A 1 -14.84 18.38 -2.34
N ASP A 2 -13.92 18.46 -3.22
CA ASP A 2 -14.13 17.96 -4.57
C ASP A 2 -13.85 16.47 -4.62
N LYS A 3 -14.47 15.82 -5.61
CA LYS A 3 -14.24 14.41 -5.80
C LYS A 3 -12.77 14.11 -6.07
N ARG A 4 -12.06 15.09 -6.61
CA ARG A 4 -10.63 14.89 -6.88
C ARG A 4 -9.85 14.63 -5.61
N GLY A 5 -10.17 15.35 -4.55
CA GLY A 5 -9.48 15.14 -3.28
C GLY A 5 -9.70 13.75 -2.75
N GLN A 6 -10.92 13.23 -2.91
CA GLN A 6 -11.23 11.90 -2.43
C GLN A 6 -10.49 10.84 -3.23
N ILE A 7 -10.43 11.00 -4.53
CA ILE A 7 -9.72 10.05 -5.38
C ILE A 7 -8.24 10.08 -5.05
N ALA A 8 -7.69 11.26 -4.86
CA ALA A 8 -6.28 11.39 -4.52
C ALA A 8 -5.97 10.69 -3.20
N LEU A 9 -6.87 10.81 -2.23
CA LEU A 9 -6.69 10.15 -0.96
C LEU A 9 -6.64 8.64 -1.13
N PHE A 10 -7.54 8.09 -1.92
CA PHE A 10 -7.54 6.66 -2.19
C PHE A 10 -6.25 6.21 -2.84
N VAL A 11 -5.77 6.98 -3.79
CA VAL A 11 -4.54 6.63 -4.49
C VAL A 11 -3.36 6.64 -3.52
N ILE A 12 -3.28 7.66 -2.68
CA ILE A 12 -2.19 7.76 -1.72
C ILE A 12 -2.23 6.59 -0.75
N VAL A 13 -3.40 6.28 -0.22
CA VAL A 13 -3.54 5.18 0.72
C VAL A 13 -3.17 3.86 0.05
N ALA A 14 -3.60 3.66 -1.18
CA ALA A 14 -3.27 2.43 -1.89
C ALA A 14 -1.77 2.29 -2.07
N ILE A 15 -1.11 3.37 -2.44
CA ILE A 15 0.34 3.35 -2.62
C ILE A 15 1.03 3.05 -1.29
N LEU A 16 0.56 3.64 -0.21
CA LEU A 16 1.13 3.39 1.11
C LEU A 16 1.00 1.92 1.49
N ILE A 17 -0.16 1.35 1.28
CA ILE A 17 -0.40 -0.05 1.61
C ILE A 17 0.53 -0.94 0.80
N VAL A 18 0.62 -0.69 -0.49
CA VAL A 18 1.48 -1.49 -1.36
C VAL A 18 2.94 -1.37 -0.92
N ALA A 19 3.37 -0.15 -0.60
CA ALA A 19 4.74 0.07 -0.17
C ALA A 19 5.04 -0.71 1.11
N VAL A 20 4.13 -0.68 2.06
CA VAL A 20 4.32 -1.40 3.33
C VAL A 20 4.39 -2.90 3.09
N VAL A 21 3.49 -3.41 2.26
CA VAL A 21 3.47 -4.84 1.96
C VAL A 21 4.78 -5.25 1.29
N LEU A 22 5.23 -4.47 0.34
CA LEU A 22 6.49 -4.78 -0.33
C LEU A 22 7.67 -4.73 0.63
N LEU A 23 7.64 -3.77 1.54
CA LEU A 23 8.71 -3.65 2.53
C LEU A 23 8.75 -4.88 3.42
N VAL A 24 7.59 -5.32 3.88
CA VAL A 24 7.51 -6.51 4.73
C VAL A 24 8.04 -7.73 3.98
N TYR A 25 7.65 -7.87 2.73
CA TYR A 25 8.13 -9.00 1.93
C TYR A 25 9.64 -8.93 1.72
N TYR A 26 10.16 -7.73 1.63
CA TYR A 26 11.60 -7.56 1.45
C TYR A 26 12.37 -7.98 2.70
N ILE A 27 11.85 -7.62 3.86
CA ILE A 27 12.53 -7.92 5.12
C ILE A 27 12.31 -9.37 5.53
N PHE A 28 11.11 -9.89 5.29
CA PHE A 28 10.76 -11.26 5.67
C PHE A 28 10.33 -12.06 4.44
N PRO A 29 11.27 -12.43 3.61
CA PRO A 29 10.92 -13.17 2.40
C PRO A 29 10.36 -14.56 2.70
N SER A 30 10.67 -15.11 3.85
CA SER A 30 10.22 -16.45 4.21
C SER A 30 8.82 -16.46 4.81
N VAL A 31 8.19 -15.31 4.93
CA VAL A 31 6.86 -15.23 5.50
C VAL A 31 5.81 -15.79 4.56
N GLN A 32 6.17 -15.97 3.33
CA GLN A 32 5.22 -16.49 2.35
C GLN A 32 4.83 -17.90 2.71
N THR A 33 3.68 -18.03 3.31
CA THR A 33 3.13 -19.33 3.64
C THR A 33 1.97 -19.62 2.72
N ILE A 34 1.94 -20.77 2.18
CA ILE A 34 0.84 -21.17 1.32
C ILE A 34 0.29 -22.47 1.80
#